data_959c4351d3417bbfc33314f64805f1dd
#
_entry.id   959c4351d3417bbfc33314f64805f1dd
#
_cell.length_a   1.000
_cell.length_b   1.000
_cell.length_c   1.000
_cell.angle_alpha   90.00
_cell.angle_beta   90.00
_cell.angle_gamma   90.00
#
_symmetry.space_group_name_H-M   'P 1'
#
loop_
_entity.id
_entity.type
_entity.pdbx_description
1 polymer ?
#
loop_
_entity_poly.entity_id
_entity_poly.type
_entity_poly.pdbx_seq_one_letter_code
_entity_poly.pdbx_strand_id
1 'polypeptide(L)'
;MRTQLVILSAALAAMAVACAPAPATDGPLAPTAAAPSAPLADTTTLVPDVEADAIPMVNGVPLVPVTADVDFLDALEPQPVYQLPSVYNTNHTAIQIIKEEEKLRLEAYELGGLWLIGYGHLMLEGEKDVITEVEADAFLKEDLHWCEEAIERYVKVPVTLNEFSAMVAFCYNVGSGKTRGSSIVKRVNKEDRPGAANAFLLWNRMNGIVMEALAKRRARERTLFMTP
;
A
#
# COMPACT_ATOMS: atom_id res chain seq x y z
N MET A 1 -20.75 2.63 2.37
CA MET A 1 -19.95 1.39 2.56
C MET A 1 -19.44 1.02 1.18
N ARG A 2 -18.23 1.41 0.82
CA ARG A 2 -17.60 0.97 -0.43
C ARG A 2 -17.25 -0.51 -0.26
N THR A 3 -17.83 -1.36 -1.07
CA THR A 3 -17.55 -2.79 -1.11
C THR A 3 -16.07 -2.98 -1.37
N GLN A 4 -15.34 -3.63 -0.46
CA GLN A 4 -13.95 -3.99 -0.65
C GLN A 4 -13.88 -5.01 -1.80
N LEU A 5 -13.72 -4.52 -3.01
CA LEU A 5 -13.38 -5.37 -4.12
C LEU A 5 -11.87 -5.66 -4.01
N VAL A 6 -11.56 -6.92 -3.82
CA VAL A 6 -10.19 -7.43 -3.86
C VAL A 6 -9.68 -7.15 -5.27
N ILE A 7 -8.73 -6.22 -5.43
CA ILE A 7 -7.98 -6.08 -6.67
C ILE A 7 -7.17 -7.37 -6.80
N LEU A 8 -7.73 -8.32 -7.52
CA LEU A 8 -7.01 -9.51 -7.93
C LEU A 8 -6.09 -9.05 -9.06
N SER A 9 -4.77 -9.15 -8.86
CA SER A 9 -3.79 -8.81 -9.89
C SER A 9 -4.24 -9.38 -11.23
N ALA A 10 -4.20 -8.57 -12.28
CA ALA A 10 -4.66 -8.94 -13.63
C ALA A 10 -3.99 -10.24 -14.13
N ALA A 11 -2.75 -10.50 -13.71
CA ALA A 11 -2.05 -11.75 -13.99
C ALA A 11 -2.68 -12.96 -13.26
N LEU A 12 -3.23 -12.76 -12.07
CA LEU A 12 -3.90 -13.82 -11.29
C LEU A 12 -5.32 -14.08 -11.79
N ALA A 13 -6.03 -13.04 -12.23
CA ALA A 13 -7.40 -13.16 -12.73
C ALA A 13 -7.46 -13.85 -14.09
N ALA A 14 -6.48 -13.65 -14.98
CA ALA A 14 -6.42 -14.32 -16.28
C ALA A 14 -6.35 -15.86 -16.18
N MET A 15 -5.86 -16.39 -15.04
CA MET A 15 -5.79 -17.84 -14.80
C MET A 15 -6.99 -18.39 -14.00
N ALA A 16 -7.79 -17.54 -13.34
CA ALA A 16 -8.96 -17.98 -12.57
C ALA A 16 -10.20 -18.23 -13.42
N VAL A 17 -10.27 -17.70 -14.64
CA VAL A 17 -11.43 -17.83 -15.56
C VAL A 17 -11.60 -19.25 -16.12
N ALA A 18 -10.61 -20.13 -16.00
CA ALA A 18 -10.69 -21.50 -16.53
C ALA A 18 -11.49 -22.48 -15.64
N CYS A 19 -12.00 -22.08 -14.47
CA CYS A 19 -12.66 -23.03 -13.55
C CYS A 19 -13.72 -22.35 -12.66
N ALA A 20 -14.73 -21.68 -13.21
CA ALA A 20 -15.86 -21.16 -12.44
C ALA A 20 -17.17 -21.82 -12.86
N PRO A 21 -18.00 -22.33 -11.92
CA PRO A 21 -19.38 -22.73 -12.24
C PRO A 21 -20.28 -21.49 -12.45
N ALA A 22 -21.30 -21.65 -13.29
CA ALA A 22 -22.20 -20.61 -13.74
C ALA A 22 -22.95 -19.86 -12.61
N PRO A 23 -23.30 -18.56 -12.81
CA PRO A 23 -23.94 -17.76 -11.79
C PRO A 23 -25.46 -18.02 -11.70
N ALA A 24 -25.98 -17.98 -10.48
CA ALA A 24 -27.40 -17.87 -10.19
C ALA A 24 -27.85 -16.41 -10.32
N THR A 25 -28.95 -16.19 -11.03
CA THR A 25 -29.60 -14.89 -11.26
C THR A 25 -30.45 -14.51 -10.05
N ASP A 26 -30.26 -13.31 -9.51
CA ASP A 26 -31.32 -12.59 -8.77
C ASP A 26 -31.22 -11.07 -8.94
N GLY A 27 -32.37 -10.44 -9.06
CA GLY A 27 -32.70 -9.18 -9.66
C GLY A 27 -32.31 -7.87 -8.91
N PRO A 28 -32.79 -6.71 -9.38
CA PRO A 28 -32.18 -5.40 -9.13
C PRO A 28 -32.64 -4.73 -7.83
N LEU A 29 -31.74 -4.02 -7.14
CA LEU A 29 -32.06 -3.10 -6.06
C LEU A 29 -31.75 -1.65 -6.47
N ALA A 30 -32.75 -0.80 -6.20
CA ALA A 30 -32.85 0.61 -6.56
C ALA A 30 -31.87 1.55 -5.79
N PRO A 31 -31.63 2.77 -6.28
CA PRO A 31 -30.68 3.71 -5.70
C PRO A 31 -31.26 4.51 -4.52
N THR A 32 -30.48 4.74 -3.49
CA THR A 32 -30.84 5.62 -2.36
C THR A 32 -29.93 6.85 -2.32
N ALA A 33 -30.60 7.97 -2.05
CA ALA A 33 -30.26 9.37 -2.16
C ALA A 33 -28.98 9.86 -1.45
N ALA A 34 -28.51 11.01 -1.98
CA ALA A 34 -27.43 11.85 -1.50
C ALA A 34 -27.71 12.52 -0.16
N ALA A 35 -26.67 12.75 0.65
CA ALA A 35 -26.67 13.59 1.84
C ALA A 35 -25.77 14.83 1.62
N PRO A 36 -26.08 15.99 2.26
CA PRO A 36 -25.56 17.29 1.88
C PRO A 36 -24.21 17.65 2.47
N SER A 37 -23.47 18.47 1.73
CA SER A 37 -22.21 19.10 2.08
C SER A 37 -22.36 20.20 3.13
N ALA A 38 -21.50 20.23 4.15
CA ALA A 38 -21.34 21.32 5.11
C ALA A 38 -20.19 22.27 4.71
N PRO A 39 -20.25 23.57 5.05
CA PRO A 39 -19.30 24.58 4.55
C PRO A 39 -18.00 24.63 5.33
N LEU A 40 -16.92 24.97 4.61
CA LEU A 40 -15.59 25.28 5.13
C LEU A 40 -15.61 26.55 5.98
N ALA A 41 -15.11 26.45 7.20
CA ALA A 41 -14.82 27.61 8.04
C ALA A 41 -13.38 28.07 7.82
N ASP A 42 -13.25 29.34 7.45
CA ASP A 42 -12.00 30.09 7.31
C ASP A 42 -11.47 30.38 8.72
N THR A 43 -10.23 29.92 9.02
CA THR A 43 -9.56 30.28 10.27
C THR A 43 -8.14 30.76 9.96
N THR A 44 -8.04 32.06 9.66
CA THR A 44 -6.78 32.79 9.76
C THR A 44 -6.39 32.90 11.21
N THR A 45 -5.42 32.10 11.67
CA THR A 45 -4.85 32.22 13.00
C THR A 45 -3.54 32.98 12.93
N LEU A 46 -3.53 34.17 13.52
CA LEU A 46 -2.36 35.01 13.77
C LEU A 46 -1.35 34.24 14.63
N VAL A 47 -0.11 34.24 14.21
CA VAL A 47 1.04 33.68 14.97
C VAL A 47 1.40 34.71 16.02
N PRO A 48 1.43 34.40 17.33
CA PRO A 48 1.97 35.30 18.33
C PRO A 48 3.51 35.26 18.33
N ASP A 49 4.13 36.43 18.55
CA ASP A 49 5.55 36.61 18.77
C ASP A 49 6.03 35.70 19.92
N VAL A 50 7.01 34.84 19.63
CA VAL A 50 7.62 33.93 20.61
C VAL A 50 8.86 34.60 21.18
N GLU A 51 8.83 34.89 22.48
CA GLU A 51 10.02 35.30 23.25
C GLU A 51 11.13 34.24 23.18
N ALA A 52 12.37 34.70 23.06
CA ALA A 52 13.56 33.98 22.61
C ALA A 52 14.21 33.00 23.61
N ASP A 53 13.57 32.59 24.71
CA ASP A 53 14.23 31.82 25.76
C ASP A 53 13.55 30.52 26.25
N ALA A 54 12.56 30.03 25.54
CA ALA A 54 11.94 28.75 25.92
C ALA A 54 12.34 27.63 24.94
N ILE A 55 13.13 26.66 25.42
CA ILE A 55 13.41 25.44 24.66
C ILE A 55 12.08 24.69 24.47
N PRO A 56 11.64 24.49 23.22
CA PRO A 56 10.38 23.79 22.98
C PRO A 56 10.46 22.33 23.42
N MET A 57 9.45 21.87 24.15
CA MET A 57 9.34 20.51 24.64
C MET A 57 8.29 19.75 23.84
N VAL A 58 8.60 18.54 23.38
CA VAL A 58 7.63 17.62 22.77
C VAL A 58 7.56 16.37 23.64
N ASN A 59 6.40 16.11 24.21
CA ASN A 59 6.14 14.97 25.11
C ASN A 59 7.09 14.90 26.30
N GLY A 60 7.48 16.06 26.88
CA GLY A 60 8.36 16.10 28.04
C GLY A 60 9.85 15.95 27.73
N VAL A 61 10.24 15.94 26.45
CA VAL A 61 11.65 15.87 26.01
C VAL A 61 12.04 17.21 25.41
N PRO A 62 13.13 17.88 25.89
CA PRO A 62 13.59 19.14 25.34
C PRO A 62 14.17 18.95 23.92
N LEU A 63 13.74 19.80 23.00
CA LEU A 63 14.36 19.91 21.68
C LEU A 63 15.63 20.74 21.79
N VAL A 64 16.77 20.10 22.03
CA VAL A 64 18.07 20.76 21.99
C VAL A 64 18.46 20.98 20.54
N PRO A 65 18.84 22.21 20.11
CA PRO A 65 19.45 22.39 18.79
C PRO A 65 20.77 21.60 18.78
N VAL A 66 20.82 20.60 17.89
CA VAL A 66 22.05 19.85 17.64
C VAL A 66 23.00 20.79 16.89
N THR A 67 23.89 21.47 17.61
CA THR A 67 25.12 21.96 17.02
C THR A 67 26.01 20.75 16.83
N ALA A 68 25.86 20.09 15.69
CA ALA A 68 26.63 18.91 15.36
C ALA A 68 28.09 19.32 15.15
N ASP A 69 29.00 18.84 15.98
CA ASP A 69 30.36 18.56 15.56
C ASP A 69 30.27 17.51 14.45
N VAL A 70 30.54 17.95 13.22
CA VAL A 70 30.38 17.14 11.98
C VAL A 70 31.25 15.87 11.99
N ASP A 71 32.26 15.79 12.86
CA ASP A 71 33.16 14.63 12.95
C ASP A 71 32.55 13.41 13.70
N PHE A 72 31.44 13.61 14.41
CA PHE A 72 30.76 12.50 15.13
C PHE A 72 29.73 11.80 14.25
N LEU A 73 29.25 12.44 13.19
CA LEU A 73 28.20 11.89 12.32
C LEU A 73 28.72 10.86 11.30
N ASP A 74 30.02 10.90 10.99
CA ASP A 74 30.64 9.96 10.03
C ASP A 74 30.92 8.57 10.62
N ALA A 75 30.79 8.40 11.93
CA ALA A 75 31.05 7.13 12.63
C ALA A 75 29.77 6.35 12.99
N LEU A 76 28.59 6.90 12.73
CA LEU A 76 27.34 6.20 12.98
C LEU A 76 26.92 5.45 11.71
N GLU A 77 26.95 4.12 11.74
CA GLU A 77 26.20 3.31 10.79
C GLU A 77 24.77 3.89 10.67
N PRO A 78 24.24 4.11 9.44
CA PRO A 78 22.92 4.66 9.28
C PRO A 78 21.89 3.75 9.96
N GLN A 79 21.37 4.22 11.07
CA GLN A 79 20.32 3.47 11.78
C GLN A 79 19.04 3.45 10.95
N PRO A 80 18.34 2.33 10.87
CA PRO A 80 17.07 2.26 10.17
C PRO A 80 16.09 3.28 10.77
N VAL A 81 15.55 4.14 9.90
CA VAL A 81 14.59 5.17 10.32
C VAL A 81 13.24 4.50 10.56
N TYR A 82 12.93 4.21 11.82
CA TYR A 82 11.62 3.71 12.21
C TYR A 82 10.64 4.88 12.35
N GLN A 83 9.62 4.91 11.50
CA GLN A 83 8.55 5.90 11.56
C GLN A 83 7.25 5.25 12.01
N LEU A 84 6.37 6.04 12.63
CA LEU A 84 5.00 5.59 12.89
C LEU A 84 4.19 5.56 11.58
N PRO A 85 3.26 4.61 11.40
CA PRO A 85 2.59 4.35 10.13
C PRO A 85 1.89 5.54 9.45
N SER A 86 1.52 6.58 10.18
CA SER A 86 0.73 7.72 9.67
C SER A 86 1.44 8.65 8.66
N VAL A 87 2.72 8.39 8.33
CA VAL A 87 3.53 9.27 7.46
C VAL A 87 4.03 8.55 6.20
N TYR A 88 3.69 7.29 6.01
CA TYR A 88 4.23 6.51 4.89
C TYR A 88 3.49 6.78 3.57
N ASN A 89 4.27 7.07 2.55
CA ASN A 89 3.90 6.81 1.17
C ASN A 89 4.76 5.64 0.68
N THR A 90 4.17 4.76 -0.10
CA THR A 90 4.89 3.63 -0.71
C THR A 90 6.09 4.12 -1.51
N ASN A 91 7.28 3.57 -1.25
CA ASN A 91 8.49 4.02 -1.90
C ASN A 91 8.54 3.62 -3.39
N HIS A 92 9.42 4.29 -4.14
CA HIS A 92 9.58 4.07 -5.58
C HIS A 92 9.91 2.60 -5.93
N THR A 93 10.71 1.90 -5.12
CA THR A 93 11.09 0.50 -5.39
C THR A 93 9.89 -0.43 -5.35
N ALA A 94 9.00 -0.28 -4.38
CA ALA A 94 7.76 -1.06 -4.31
C ALA A 94 6.81 -0.73 -5.48
N ILE A 95 6.70 0.56 -5.85
CA ILE A 95 5.92 0.99 -7.01
C ILE A 95 6.45 0.35 -8.29
N GLN A 96 7.77 0.30 -8.49
CA GLN A 96 8.38 -0.37 -9.65
C GLN A 96 8.09 -1.88 -9.65
N ILE A 97 8.19 -2.55 -8.51
CA ILE A 97 7.80 -3.96 -8.41
C ILE A 97 6.35 -4.16 -8.88
N ILE A 98 5.42 -3.31 -8.40
CA ILE A 98 4.00 -3.41 -8.78
C ILE A 98 3.83 -3.16 -10.28
N LYS A 99 4.38 -2.08 -10.83
CA LYS A 99 4.26 -1.72 -12.26
C LYS A 99 4.75 -2.84 -13.19
N GLU A 100 5.89 -3.42 -12.89
CA GLU A 100 6.47 -4.50 -13.70
C GLU A 100 5.64 -5.79 -13.64
N GLU A 101 5.03 -6.09 -12.50
CA GLU A 101 4.21 -7.31 -12.33
C GLU A 101 2.79 -7.15 -12.91
N GLU A 102 2.16 -5.97 -12.74
CA GLU A 102 0.78 -5.73 -13.21
C GLU A 102 0.72 -5.41 -14.70
N LYS A 103 1.78 -4.85 -15.27
CA LYS A 103 1.90 -4.40 -16.66
C LYS A 103 0.89 -3.30 -17.02
N LEU A 104 1.38 -2.26 -17.71
CA LEU A 104 0.55 -1.15 -18.15
C LEU A 104 -0.39 -1.54 -19.27
N ARG A 105 -1.67 -1.19 -19.12
CA ARG A 105 -2.68 -1.22 -20.18
C ARG A 105 -3.37 0.13 -20.27
N LEU A 106 -3.17 0.83 -21.39
CA LEU A 106 -3.74 2.16 -21.60
C LEU A 106 -5.19 2.11 -22.12
N GLU A 107 -5.66 0.95 -22.53
CA GLU A 107 -7.03 0.71 -22.98
C GLU A 107 -7.76 -0.16 -21.95
N ALA A 108 -9.03 0.15 -21.73
CA ALA A 108 -9.89 -0.62 -20.86
C ALA A 108 -10.03 -2.07 -21.34
N TYR A 109 -10.04 -3.00 -20.40
CA TYR A 109 -10.21 -4.42 -20.68
C TYR A 109 -11.11 -5.07 -19.65
N GLU A 110 -11.88 -6.06 -20.11
CA GLU A 110 -12.75 -6.83 -19.24
C GLU A 110 -12.02 -8.06 -18.69
N LEU A 111 -12.17 -8.30 -17.39
CA LEU A 111 -11.65 -9.49 -16.73
C LEU A 111 -12.61 -9.96 -15.64
N GLY A 112 -13.20 -11.13 -15.84
CA GLY A 112 -14.11 -11.72 -14.84
C GLY A 112 -15.37 -10.87 -14.56
N GLY A 113 -15.88 -10.15 -15.56
CA GLY A 113 -17.03 -9.27 -15.44
C GLY A 113 -16.71 -7.88 -14.87
N LEU A 114 -15.43 -7.55 -14.72
CA LEU A 114 -14.95 -6.26 -14.24
C LEU A 114 -14.17 -5.54 -15.34
N TRP A 115 -14.40 -4.24 -15.47
CA TRP A 115 -13.61 -3.39 -16.35
C TRP A 115 -12.41 -2.84 -15.62
N LEU A 116 -11.25 -3.01 -16.21
CA LEU A 116 -9.95 -2.63 -15.64
C LEU A 116 -9.16 -1.78 -16.64
N ILE A 117 -8.26 -0.92 -16.12
CA ILE A 117 -7.37 -0.08 -16.93
C ILE A 117 -6.06 0.19 -16.17
N GLY A 118 -5.04 0.71 -16.82
CA GLY A 118 -3.78 1.08 -16.20
C GLY A 118 -3.02 -0.12 -15.66
N TYR A 119 -2.69 -0.09 -14.39
CA TYR A 119 -2.02 -1.17 -13.64
C TYR A 119 -3.01 -2.06 -12.86
N GLY A 120 -4.19 -2.28 -13.44
CA GLY A 120 -5.26 -3.08 -12.84
C GLY A 120 -6.26 -2.27 -12.03
N HIS A 121 -6.33 -0.97 -12.26
CA HIS A 121 -7.35 -0.10 -11.68
C HIS A 121 -8.74 -0.56 -12.07
N LEU A 122 -9.64 -0.71 -11.08
CA LEU A 122 -11.03 -1.03 -11.31
C LEU A 122 -11.77 0.22 -11.76
N MET A 123 -12.25 0.21 -13.00
CA MET A 123 -12.94 1.36 -13.57
C MET A 123 -14.24 1.67 -12.86
N LEU A 124 -14.47 2.96 -12.63
CA LEU A 124 -15.71 3.52 -12.11
C LEU A 124 -16.56 4.05 -13.29
N GLU A 125 -17.86 4.19 -13.03
CA GLU A 125 -18.77 4.78 -14.02
C GLU A 125 -18.35 6.21 -14.39
N GLY A 126 -18.18 6.47 -15.69
CA GLY A 126 -17.77 7.76 -16.23
C GLY A 126 -16.26 7.94 -16.42
N GLU A 127 -15.44 6.96 -16.09
CA GLU A 127 -14.02 6.98 -16.43
C GLU A 127 -13.78 6.67 -17.91
N LYS A 128 -12.62 7.14 -18.43
CA LYS A 128 -12.26 7.01 -19.84
C LYS A 128 -11.83 5.57 -20.16
N ASP A 129 -12.24 5.07 -21.31
CA ASP A 129 -11.80 3.76 -21.84
C ASP A 129 -10.35 3.75 -22.35
N VAL A 130 -9.74 4.92 -22.52
CA VAL A 130 -8.34 5.10 -22.95
C VAL A 130 -7.71 6.19 -22.09
N ILE A 131 -6.55 5.88 -21.51
CA ILE A 131 -5.80 6.77 -20.64
C ILE A 131 -4.35 6.91 -21.07
N THR A 132 -3.67 7.92 -20.57
CA THR A 132 -2.22 8.10 -20.67
C THR A 132 -1.48 7.34 -19.55
N GLU A 133 -0.17 7.15 -19.69
CA GLU A 133 0.65 6.59 -18.61
C GLU A 133 0.62 7.45 -17.34
N VAL A 134 0.56 8.77 -17.49
CA VAL A 134 0.45 9.71 -16.35
C VAL A 134 -0.86 9.51 -15.59
N GLU A 135 -1.97 9.29 -16.31
CA GLU A 135 -3.27 8.97 -15.70
C GLU A 135 -3.24 7.60 -15.03
N ALA A 136 -2.60 6.60 -15.66
CA ALA A 136 -2.40 5.27 -15.06
C ALA A 136 -1.58 5.33 -13.76
N ASP A 137 -0.55 6.18 -13.72
CA ASP A 137 0.26 6.42 -12.51
C ASP A 137 -0.55 7.10 -11.40
N ALA A 138 -1.44 8.02 -11.77
CA ALA A 138 -2.35 8.65 -10.81
C ALA A 138 -3.33 7.63 -10.22
N PHE A 139 -3.94 6.78 -11.04
CA PHE A 139 -4.81 5.68 -10.58
C PHE A 139 -4.06 4.70 -9.68
N LEU A 140 -2.84 4.29 -10.06
CA LEU A 140 -2.02 3.41 -9.24
C LEU A 140 -1.77 4.02 -7.85
N LYS A 141 -1.44 5.32 -7.79
CA LYS A 141 -1.21 6.02 -6.51
C LYS A 141 -2.48 6.04 -5.64
N GLU A 142 -3.63 6.26 -6.24
CA GLU A 142 -4.92 6.25 -5.55
C GLU A 142 -5.26 4.83 -5.02
N ASP A 143 -5.04 3.81 -5.85
CA ASP A 143 -5.28 2.41 -5.46
C ASP A 143 -4.34 1.93 -4.36
N LEU A 144 -3.08 2.40 -4.35
CA LEU A 144 -2.12 2.08 -3.29
C LEU A 144 -2.57 2.57 -1.92
N HIS A 145 -3.28 3.68 -1.85
CA HIS A 145 -3.76 4.24 -0.60
C HIS A 145 -4.57 3.25 0.24
N TRP A 146 -5.37 2.38 -0.40
CA TRP A 146 -6.11 1.33 0.30
C TRP A 146 -5.20 0.30 0.98
N CYS A 147 -4.09 -0.04 0.35
CA CYS A 147 -3.11 -0.94 0.94
C CYS A 147 -2.29 -0.25 2.02
N GLU A 148 -1.95 1.01 1.84
CA GLU A 148 -1.26 1.82 2.86
C GLU A 148 -2.09 1.89 4.14
N GLU A 149 -3.36 2.30 4.06
CA GLU A 149 -4.29 2.30 5.20
C GLU A 149 -4.45 0.91 5.84
N ALA A 150 -4.48 -0.14 5.02
CA ALA A 150 -4.58 -1.50 5.54
C ALA A 150 -3.34 -1.89 6.35
N ILE A 151 -2.14 -1.60 5.85
CA ILE A 151 -0.89 -1.87 6.57
C ILE A 151 -0.80 -1.05 7.84
N GLU A 152 -1.10 0.25 7.82
CA GLU A 152 -1.17 1.11 9.01
C GLU A 152 -2.11 0.54 10.08
N ARG A 153 -3.26 0.01 9.64
CA ARG A 153 -4.24 -0.59 10.55
C ARG A 153 -3.78 -1.91 11.15
N TYR A 154 -3.04 -2.73 10.40
CA TYR A 154 -2.69 -4.11 10.80
C TYR A 154 -1.35 -4.20 11.50
N VAL A 155 -0.39 -3.36 11.18
CA VAL A 155 0.93 -3.30 11.81
C VAL A 155 0.85 -2.44 13.07
N LYS A 156 1.36 -2.97 14.18
CA LYS A 156 1.25 -2.38 15.52
C LYS A 156 2.59 -2.00 16.14
N VAL A 157 3.66 -2.19 15.38
CA VAL A 157 5.03 -1.91 15.79
C VAL A 157 5.69 -0.99 14.76
N PRO A 158 6.70 -0.21 15.13
CA PRO A 158 7.45 0.59 14.18
C PRO A 158 8.07 -0.28 13.09
N VAL A 159 8.04 0.22 11.84
CA VAL A 159 8.63 -0.42 10.67
C VAL A 159 9.39 0.61 9.85
N THR A 160 10.39 0.17 9.08
CA THR A 160 11.07 1.04 8.13
C THR A 160 10.17 1.33 6.92
N LEU A 161 10.51 2.36 6.14
CA LEU A 161 9.79 2.66 4.89
C LEU A 161 9.86 1.47 3.91
N ASN A 162 10.98 0.74 3.87
CA ASN A 162 11.15 -0.43 3.02
C ASN A 162 10.30 -1.61 3.50
N GLU A 163 10.25 -1.89 4.80
CA GLU A 163 9.36 -2.90 5.39
C GLU A 163 7.89 -2.59 5.08
N PHE A 164 7.46 -1.33 5.30
CA PHE A 164 6.12 -0.87 5.00
C PHE A 164 5.79 -1.05 3.52
N SER A 165 6.64 -0.52 2.62
CA SER A 165 6.41 -0.54 1.18
C SER A 165 6.39 -1.96 0.60
N ALA A 166 7.22 -2.87 1.12
CA ALA A 166 7.18 -4.28 0.74
C ALA A 166 5.84 -4.94 1.13
N MET A 167 5.31 -4.62 2.32
CA MET A 167 3.99 -5.09 2.75
C MET A 167 2.85 -4.48 1.94
N VAL A 168 2.98 -3.22 1.50
CA VAL A 168 2.01 -2.58 0.58
C VAL A 168 2.03 -3.28 -0.79
N ALA A 169 3.21 -3.55 -1.37
CA ALA A 169 3.32 -4.29 -2.63
C ALA A 169 2.71 -5.70 -2.54
N PHE A 170 2.92 -6.39 -1.42
CA PHE A 170 2.28 -7.66 -1.13
C PHE A 170 0.75 -7.52 -1.03
N CYS A 171 0.27 -6.52 -0.29
CA CYS A 171 -1.16 -6.23 -0.13
C CYS A 171 -1.83 -5.95 -1.48
N TYR A 172 -1.20 -5.17 -2.35
CA TYR A 172 -1.71 -4.85 -3.68
C TYR A 172 -1.97 -6.11 -4.50
N ASN A 173 -1.11 -7.12 -4.38
CA ASN A 173 -1.29 -8.40 -5.09
C ASN A 173 -2.33 -9.33 -4.47
N VAL A 174 -2.34 -9.50 -3.14
CA VAL A 174 -3.17 -10.52 -2.49
C VAL A 174 -4.48 -9.97 -1.89
N GLY A 175 -4.59 -8.65 -1.76
CA GLY A 175 -5.70 -7.93 -1.15
C GLY A 175 -5.55 -7.78 0.37
N SER A 176 -6.17 -6.71 0.91
CA SER A 176 -6.06 -6.34 2.34
C SER A 176 -6.57 -7.42 3.29
N GLY A 177 -7.64 -8.14 2.91
CA GLY A 177 -8.20 -9.19 3.74
C GLY A 177 -7.24 -10.36 3.99
N LYS A 178 -6.54 -10.83 2.96
CA LYS A 178 -5.51 -11.87 3.07
C LYS A 178 -4.27 -11.35 3.81
N THR A 179 -3.89 -10.10 3.57
CA THR A 179 -2.76 -9.43 4.22
C THR A 179 -2.94 -9.40 5.73
N ARG A 180 -4.13 -9.04 6.22
CA ARG A 180 -4.47 -9.02 7.66
C ARG A 180 -4.16 -10.34 8.36
N GLY A 181 -4.52 -11.46 7.74
CA GLY A 181 -4.34 -12.81 8.28
C GLY A 181 -2.95 -13.42 8.03
N SER A 182 -2.10 -12.73 7.26
CA SER A 182 -0.84 -13.29 6.78
C SER A 182 0.15 -13.58 7.90
N SER A 183 1.03 -14.55 7.66
CA SER A 183 2.18 -14.81 8.53
C SER A 183 3.18 -13.66 8.51
N ILE A 184 3.21 -12.85 7.45
CA ILE A 184 4.07 -11.65 7.35
C ILE A 184 3.67 -10.66 8.46
N VAL A 185 2.44 -10.16 8.44
CA VAL A 185 1.94 -9.17 9.42
C VAL A 185 2.01 -9.73 10.85
N LYS A 186 1.66 -11.01 11.05
CA LYS A 186 1.74 -11.64 12.37
C LYS A 186 3.16 -11.68 12.93
N ARG A 187 4.17 -11.90 12.09
CA ARG A 187 5.58 -11.92 12.50
C ARG A 187 6.15 -10.53 12.70
N VAL A 188 5.80 -9.57 11.83
CA VAL A 188 6.15 -8.15 12.02
C VAL A 188 5.66 -7.67 13.39
N ASN A 189 4.41 -7.92 13.74
CA ASN A 189 3.83 -7.54 15.04
C ASN A 189 4.45 -8.26 16.26
N LYS A 190 5.24 -9.31 16.02
CA LYS A 190 6.06 -9.98 17.03
C LYS A 190 7.53 -9.56 16.97
N GLU A 191 7.84 -8.57 16.16
CA GLU A 191 9.21 -8.08 15.88
C GLU A 191 10.15 -9.16 15.31
N ASP A 192 9.60 -10.28 14.81
CA ASP A 192 10.34 -11.34 14.11
C ASP A 192 10.56 -10.95 12.63
N ARG A 193 11.48 -10.00 12.38
CA ARG A 193 11.80 -9.51 11.03
C ARG A 193 12.35 -10.60 10.10
N PRO A 194 13.30 -11.43 10.53
CA PRO A 194 13.79 -12.53 9.69
C PRO A 194 12.68 -13.53 9.32
N GLY A 195 11.83 -13.85 10.28
CA GLY A 195 10.68 -14.72 10.05
C GLY A 195 9.63 -14.09 9.14
N ALA A 196 9.37 -12.78 9.29
CA ALA A 196 8.46 -12.04 8.40
C ALA A 196 8.99 -12.02 6.96
N ALA A 197 10.29 -11.75 6.75
CA ALA A 197 10.93 -11.83 5.45
C ALA A 197 10.78 -13.20 4.80
N ASN A 198 11.02 -14.27 5.54
CA ASN A 198 10.86 -15.63 5.02
C ASN A 198 9.40 -15.99 4.75
N ALA A 199 8.46 -15.37 5.46
CA ALA A 199 7.03 -15.59 5.24
C ALA A 199 6.54 -15.10 3.88
N PHE A 200 7.17 -14.09 3.26
CA PHE A 200 6.86 -13.69 1.89
C PHE A 200 6.98 -14.87 0.92
N LEU A 201 8.03 -15.66 1.03
CA LEU A 201 8.33 -16.77 0.11
C LEU A 201 7.27 -17.88 0.16
N LEU A 202 6.45 -17.95 1.22
CA LEU A 202 5.38 -18.94 1.35
C LEU A 202 4.15 -18.59 0.49
N TRP A 203 4.03 -17.34 0.02
CA TRP A 203 2.89 -16.85 -0.76
C TRP A 203 3.13 -16.96 -2.28
N ASN A 204 3.66 -18.09 -2.71
CA ASN A 204 4.03 -18.39 -4.09
C ASN A 204 3.11 -19.40 -4.78
N ARG A 205 1.94 -19.72 -4.16
CA ARG A 205 1.03 -20.75 -4.67
C ARG A 205 -0.31 -20.16 -5.11
N MET A 206 -0.85 -20.76 -6.18
CA MET A 206 -2.22 -20.57 -6.62
C MET A 206 -2.88 -21.93 -6.76
N ASN A 207 -4.04 -22.13 -6.11
CA ASN A 207 -4.74 -23.42 -6.07
C ASN A 207 -3.82 -24.59 -5.65
N GLY A 208 -2.91 -24.36 -4.71
CA GLY A 208 -1.95 -25.35 -4.23
C GLY A 208 -0.72 -25.57 -5.10
N ILE A 209 -0.68 -25.02 -6.33
CA ILE A 209 0.43 -25.15 -7.28
C ILE A 209 1.40 -23.98 -7.10
N VAL A 210 2.70 -24.27 -7.04
CA VAL A 210 3.75 -23.23 -7.03
C VAL A 210 3.80 -22.54 -8.38
N MET A 211 3.71 -21.22 -8.36
CA MET A 211 3.80 -20.36 -9.55
C MET A 211 5.14 -19.63 -9.55
N GLU A 212 5.93 -19.82 -10.61
CA GLU A 212 7.26 -19.21 -10.73
C GLU A 212 7.19 -17.67 -10.70
N ALA A 213 6.19 -17.08 -11.37
CA ALA A 213 5.97 -15.64 -11.35
C ALA A 213 5.75 -15.12 -9.92
N LEU A 214 4.88 -15.78 -9.14
CA LEU A 214 4.66 -15.43 -7.75
C LEU A 214 5.91 -15.62 -6.90
N ALA A 215 6.70 -16.68 -7.13
CA ALA A 215 7.94 -16.90 -6.41
C ALA A 215 8.95 -15.77 -6.66
N LYS A 216 9.11 -15.33 -7.91
CA LYS A 216 9.96 -14.18 -8.27
C LYS A 216 9.48 -12.88 -7.61
N ARG A 217 8.17 -12.60 -7.68
CA ARG A 217 7.57 -11.43 -7.02
C ARG A 217 7.83 -11.43 -5.51
N ARG A 218 7.57 -12.54 -4.83
CA ARG A 218 7.81 -12.68 -3.37
C ARG A 218 9.29 -12.52 -3.01
N ALA A 219 10.20 -12.99 -3.86
CA ALA A 219 11.64 -12.79 -3.63
C ALA A 219 12.03 -11.31 -3.69
N ARG A 220 11.47 -10.53 -4.64
CA ARG A 220 11.71 -9.09 -4.77
C ARG A 220 11.13 -8.32 -3.57
N GLU A 221 9.89 -8.61 -3.19
CA GLU A 221 9.25 -8.01 -2.02
C GLU A 221 10.03 -8.32 -0.72
N ARG A 222 10.50 -9.57 -0.56
CA ARG A 222 11.38 -9.95 0.55
C ARG A 222 12.69 -9.16 0.55
N THR A 223 13.32 -9.00 -0.61
CA THR A 223 14.58 -8.23 -0.73
C THR A 223 14.35 -6.78 -0.29
N LEU A 224 13.28 -6.14 -0.76
CA LEU A 224 12.92 -4.79 -0.32
C LEU A 224 12.67 -4.74 1.19
N PHE A 225 11.92 -5.70 1.75
CA PHE A 225 11.65 -5.78 3.19
C PHE A 225 12.93 -5.87 4.03
N MET A 226 13.97 -6.54 3.54
CA MET A 226 15.24 -6.74 4.24
C MET A 226 16.24 -5.60 4.00
N THR A 227 15.95 -4.65 3.12
CA THR A 227 16.77 -3.46 2.90
C THR A 227 16.58 -2.49 4.06
N PRO A 228 17.66 -2.01 4.70
CA PRO A 228 17.62 -1.05 5.81
C PRO A 228 16.87 0.24 5.49
#